data_ff8df504a80f6657fed02e56158b9129
#
_entry.id   ff8df504a80f6657fed02e56158b9129
#
_cell.length_a   1.000
_cell.length_b   1.000
_cell.length_c   1.000
_cell.angle_alpha   90.00
_cell.angle_beta   90.00
_cell.angle_gamma   90.00
#
_symmetry.space_group_name_H-M   'P 1'
#
loop_
_entity.id
_entity.type
_entity.pdbx_description
1 polymer ?
#
loop_
_entity_poly.entity_id
_entity_poly.type
_entity_poly.pdbx_seq_one_letter_code
_entity_poly.pdbx_strand_id
1 'polypeptide(L)'
;MNAPQPDSLDRRIIDQLRQDGRKPAKYIAAELGVSEVTITARIRALGENRIMRVLAQRNMSRLNERIACFIEVTVRNHSIDDVAQTLARIDAIAGVNIAVGSPEILIYAFVENNLQVLSLLQHEIGRVPGVDRIEVHIALDIRTYRSDYGDLASGAVGAAGDDVDDRIIALLQDDGRQSTREIARKLEMPASTVRERMQRLLQTQAIRIGVICDARAMGLELACCAYISVEAAQIEAALQHLARLGELGQVCSISGRYNIFVLFGARHMDHLVKVVKSHLETAPGMIEVRVRLISTVVKHRIDLISIV
;
A
#
# COMPACT_ATOMS: atom_id res chain seq x y z
N MET A 1 8.91 -22.57 -2.05
CA MET A 1 7.92 -23.08 -3.02
C MET A 1 7.29 -21.87 -3.67
N ASN A 2 7.40 -21.72 -5.01
CA ASN A 2 6.73 -20.62 -5.71
C ASN A 2 5.22 -20.81 -5.56
N ALA A 3 4.52 -19.76 -5.11
CA ALA A 3 3.07 -19.75 -5.10
C ALA A 3 2.56 -20.01 -6.54
N PRO A 4 1.45 -20.75 -6.71
CA PRO A 4 0.91 -21.01 -8.04
C PRO A 4 0.57 -19.66 -8.70
N GLN A 5 1.06 -19.43 -9.91
CA GLN A 5 0.73 -18.20 -10.64
C GLN A 5 -0.72 -18.25 -11.11
N PRO A 6 -1.47 -17.13 -11.03
CA PRO A 6 -2.84 -17.06 -11.51
C PRO A 6 -2.91 -17.26 -13.02
N ASP A 7 -3.83 -18.12 -13.46
CA ASP A 7 -4.10 -18.36 -14.88
C ASP A 7 -4.88 -17.21 -15.54
N SER A 8 -5.24 -17.34 -16.80
CA SER A 8 -5.96 -16.29 -17.54
C SER A 8 -7.36 -16.03 -16.98
N LEU A 9 -8.06 -17.05 -16.48
CA LEU A 9 -9.37 -16.90 -15.86
C LEU A 9 -9.25 -16.22 -14.50
N ASP A 10 -8.26 -16.62 -13.70
CA ASP A 10 -7.96 -16.00 -12.42
C ASP A 10 -7.69 -14.50 -12.55
N ARG A 11 -6.88 -14.10 -13.56
CA ARG A 11 -6.59 -12.68 -13.84
C ARG A 11 -7.86 -11.90 -14.19
N ARG A 12 -8.74 -12.45 -15.03
CA ARG A 12 -10.03 -11.84 -15.38
C ARG A 12 -10.96 -11.72 -14.16
N ILE A 13 -10.97 -12.71 -13.26
CA ILE A 13 -11.71 -12.64 -12.00
C ILE A 13 -11.16 -11.52 -11.10
N ILE A 14 -9.85 -11.44 -10.96
CA ILE A 14 -9.17 -10.39 -10.19
C ILE A 14 -9.53 -8.99 -10.75
N ASP A 15 -9.52 -8.81 -12.08
CA ASP A 15 -9.86 -7.53 -12.71
C ASP A 15 -11.31 -7.11 -12.44
N GLN A 16 -12.23 -8.05 -12.43
CA GLN A 16 -13.64 -7.80 -12.04
C GLN A 16 -13.76 -7.36 -10.58
N LEU A 17 -13.04 -8.05 -9.68
CA LEU A 17 -13.06 -7.75 -8.25
C LEU A 17 -12.27 -6.48 -7.88
N ARG A 18 -11.34 -6.02 -8.72
CA ARG A 18 -10.69 -4.70 -8.57
C ARG A 18 -11.67 -3.56 -8.77
N GLN A 19 -12.63 -3.71 -9.69
CA GLN A 19 -13.68 -2.72 -9.93
C GLN A 19 -14.69 -2.69 -8.78
N ASP A 20 -15.11 -3.86 -8.32
CA ASP A 20 -16.00 -4.04 -7.18
C ASP A 20 -15.61 -5.32 -6.41
N GLY A 21 -14.92 -5.18 -5.28
CA GLY A 21 -14.48 -6.30 -4.46
C GLY A 21 -15.63 -7.17 -3.89
N ARG A 22 -16.83 -6.64 -3.90
CA ARG A 22 -18.05 -7.36 -3.47
C ARG A 22 -18.93 -7.85 -4.62
N LYS A 23 -18.49 -7.70 -5.88
CA LYS A 23 -19.25 -8.16 -7.05
C LYS A 23 -19.68 -9.61 -6.85
N PRO A 24 -20.99 -9.93 -6.94
CA PRO A 24 -21.46 -11.29 -6.75
C PRO A 24 -20.93 -12.23 -7.83
N ALA A 25 -20.58 -13.47 -7.43
CA ALA A 25 -20.03 -14.49 -8.33
C ALA A 25 -20.90 -14.75 -9.57
N LYS A 26 -22.22 -14.68 -9.44
CA LYS A 26 -23.17 -14.84 -10.56
C LYS A 26 -22.97 -13.82 -11.69
N TYR A 27 -22.66 -12.57 -11.36
CA TYR A 27 -22.42 -11.52 -12.37
C TYR A 27 -21.07 -11.70 -13.03
N ILE A 28 -20.02 -12.04 -12.24
CA ILE A 28 -18.71 -12.38 -12.79
C ILE A 28 -18.82 -13.58 -13.74
N ALA A 29 -19.55 -14.61 -13.33
CA ALA A 29 -19.81 -15.82 -14.12
C ALA A 29 -20.47 -15.50 -15.47
N ALA A 30 -21.51 -14.66 -15.46
CA ALA A 30 -22.19 -14.23 -16.67
C ALA A 30 -21.27 -13.45 -17.63
N GLU A 31 -20.46 -12.55 -17.12
CA GLU A 31 -19.53 -11.75 -17.95
C GLU A 31 -18.36 -12.57 -18.48
N LEU A 32 -17.90 -13.57 -17.74
CA LEU A 32 -16.75 -14.40 -18.13
C LEU A 32 -17.15 -15.67 -18.90
N GLY A 33 -18.45 -15.98 -19.02
CA GLY A 33 -18.96 -17.15 -19.76
C GLY A 33 -18.66 -18.48 -19.07
N VAL A 34 -18.63 -18.52 -17.72
CA VAL A 34 -18.37 -19.70 -16.91
C VAL A 34 -19.46 -19.90 -15.85
N SER A 35 -19.44 -21.05 -15.13
CA SER A 35 -20.41 -21.29 -14.08
C SER A 35 -20.11 -20.48 -12.81
N GLU A 36 -21.16 -20.11 -12.04
CA GLU A 36 -21.02 -19.45 -10.73
C GLU A 36 -20.22 -20.32 -9.75
N VAL A 37 -20.40 -21.64 -9.81
CA VAL A 37 -19.64 -22.60 -9.00
C VAL A 37 -18.15 -22.49 -9.30
N THR A 38 -17.76 -22.38 -10.58
CA THR A 38 -16.38 -22.20 -10.99
C THR A 38 -15.79 -20.89 -10.43
N ILE A 39 -16.52 -19.77 -10.55
CA ILE A 39 -16.07 -18.48 -10.02
C ILE A 39 -15.88 -18.54 -8.51
N THR A 40 -16.85 -19.11 -7.80
CA THR A 40 -16.80 -19.23 -6.32
C THR A 40 -15.58 -20.06 -5.88
N ALA A 41 -15.35 -21.20 -6.55
CA ALA A 41 -14.21 -22.07 -6.26
C ALA A 41 -12.87 -21.36 -6.55
N ARG A 42 -12.77 -20.60 -7.66
CA ARG A 42 -11.57 -19.84 -8.01
C ARG A 42 -11.28 -18.71 -7.04
N ILE A 43 -12.28 -17.91 -6.66
CA ILE A 43 -12.13 -16.84 -5.66
C ILE A 43 -11.63 -17.42 -4.34
N ARG A 44 -12.18 -18.54 -3.90
CA ARG A 44 -11.73 -19.22 -2.70
C ARG A 44 -10.27 -19.70 -2.80
N ALA A 45 -9.93 -20.38 -3.89
CA ALA A 45 -8.57 -20.88 -4.12
C ALA A 45 -7.54 -19.74 -4.19
N LEU A 46 -7.86 -18.61 -4.83
CA LEU A 46 -7.02 -17.43 -4.87
C LEU A 46 -6.75 -16.85 -3.47
N GLY A 47 -7.76 -16.86 -2.60
CA GLY A 47 -7.63 -16.44 -1.20
C GLY A 47 -6.80 -17.42 -0.37
N GLU A 48 -7.09 -18.72 -0.43
CA GLU A 48 -6.39 -19.79 0.30
C GLU A 48 -4.90 -19.86 -0.07
N ASN A 49 -4.58 -19.66 -1.35
CA ASN A 49 -3.21 -19.61 -1.87
C ASN A 49 -2.53 -18.25 -1.64
N ARG A 50 -3.17 -17.31 -0.96
CA ARG A 50 -2.65 -15.95 -0.70
C ARG A 50 -2.27 -15.17 -1.96
N ILE A 51 -2.90 -15.46 -3.09
CA ILE A 51 -2.70 -14.72 -4.35
C ILE A 51 -3.45 -13.39 -4.29
N MET A 52 -4.64 -13.37 -3.65
CA MET A 52 -5.40 -12.14 -3.44
C MET A 52 -6.11 -12.12 -2.08
N ARG A 53 -6.43 -10.92 -1.61
CA ARG A 53 -7.38 -10.66 -0.52
C ARG A 53 -8.37 -9.60 -0.95
N VAL A 54 -9.63 -9.76 -0.54
CA VAL A 54 -10.63 -8.69 -0.63
C VAL A 54 -10.76 -8.06 0.73
N LEU A 55 -10.49 -6.77 0.85
CA LEU A 55 -10.55 -6.07 2.12
C LEU A 55 -10.99 -4.61 1.97
N ALA A 56 -11.43 -4.00 3.08
CA ALA A 56 -11.67 -2.58 3.12
C ALA A 56 -10.34 -1.82 3.22
N GLN A 57 -10.18 -0.83 2.35
CA GLN A 57 -9.06 0.10 2.36
C GLN A 57 -9.54 1.49 2.80
N ARG A 58 -8.88 2.09 3.77
CA ARG A 58 -9.18 3.46 4.22
C ARG A 58 -8.65 4.47 3.21
N ASN A 59 -9.45 5.47 2.92
CA ASN A 59 -9.04 6.55 2.04
C ASN A 59 -8.00 7.45 2.74
N MET A 60 -6.80 7.49 2.20
CA MET A 60 -5.71 8.33 2.72
C MET A 60 -5.98 9.82 2.58
N SER A 61 -6.73 10.27 1.57
CA SER A 61 -7.07 11.68 1.42
C SER A 61 -7.93 12.20 2.57
N ARG A 62 -8.57 11.33 3.35
CA ARG A 62 -9.26 11.66 4.60
C ARG A 62 -8.36 11.59 5.84
N LEU A 63 -7.11 11.12 5.68
CA LEU A 63 -6.05 11.27 6.66
C LEU A 63 -5.35 12.64 6.51
N ASN A 64 -5.97 13.60 5.82
CA ASN A 64 -5.43 14.93 5.49
C ASN A 64 -4.98 15.77 6.71
N GLU A 65 -5.30 15.34 7.92
CA GLU A 65 -4.76 15.90 9.16
C GLU A 65 -3.46 15.21 9.60
N ARG A 66 -2.99 14.17 8.87
CA ARG A 66 -1.78 13.43 9.22
C ARG A 66 -0.64 13.76 8.26
N ILE A 67 0.54 13.86 8.84
CA ILE A 67 1.80 14.03 8.10
C ILE A 67 2.30 12.63 7.70
N ALA A 68 2.50 12.41 6.41
CA ALA A 68 3.16 11.23 5.91
C ALA A 68 4.68 11.49 5.81
N CYS A 69 5.47 10.59 6.35
CA CYS A 69 6.92 10.67 6.36
C CYS A 69 7.53 9.45 5.64
N PHE A 70 8.51 9.72 4.77
CA PHE A 70 9.44 8.72 4.25
C PHE A 70 10.76 8.89 4.99
N ILE A 71 11.21 7.84 5.68
CA ILE A 71 12.36 7.92 6.57
C ILE A 71 13.37 6.87 6.12
N GLU A 72 14.58 7.31 5.87
CA GLU A 72 15.72 6.46 5.57
C GLU A 72 16.57 6.29 6.82
N VAL A 73 16.88 5.04 7.18
CA VAL A 73 17.66 4.72 8.36
C VAL A 73 18.93 3.96 7.96
N THR A 74 20.07 4.48 8.41
CA THR A 74 21.36 3.78 8.31
C THR A 74 21.59 2.98 9.59
N VAL A 75 21.96 1.71 9.43
CA VAL A 75 22.23 0.78 10.54
C VAL A 75 23.73 0.61 10.73
N ARG A 76 24.20 0.62 11.97
CA ARG A 76 25.61 0.39 12.32
C ARG A 76 25.75 -0.61 13.47
N ASN A 77 26.69 -1.55 13.31
CA ASN A 77 27.09 -2.51 14.35
C ASN A 77 25.94 -3.42 14.86
N HIS A 78 24.84 -3.54 14.14
CA HIS A 78 23.70 -4.40 14.47
C HIS A 78 23.19 -5.13 13.22
N SER A 79 22.40 -6.17 13.42
CA SER A 79 21.66 -6.85 12.36
C SER A 79 20.60 -5.91 11.77
N ILE A 80 20.60 -5.73 10.45
CA ILE A 80 19.59 -4.93 9.74
C ILE A 80 18.20 -5.52 9.96
N ASP A 81 18.08 -6.86 9.93
CA ASP A 81 16.82 -7.55 10.15
C ASP A 81 16.26 -7.30 11.55
N ASP A 82 17.09 -7.37 12.61
CA ASP A 82 16.64 -7.14 13.99
C ASP A 82 16.19 -5.68 14.21
N VAL A 83 16.94 -4.72 13.64
CA VAL A 83 16.55 -3.31 13.67
C VAL A 83 15.24 -3.09 12.93
N ALA A 84 15.08 -3.67 11.74
CA ALA A 84 13.87 -3.56 10.94
C ALA A 84 12.66 -4.16 11.64
N GLN A 85 12.80 -5.34 12.28
CA GLN A 85 11.75 -5.97 13.07
C GLN A 85 11.36 -5.14 14.31
N THR A 86 12.32 -4.50 14.94
CA THR A 86 12.07 -3.62 16.08
C THR A 86 11.30 -2.38 15.65
N LEU A 87 11.72 -1.73 14.56
CA LEU A 87 11.03 -0.59 13.96
C LEU A 87 9.61 -0.93 13.52
N ALA A 88 9.39 -2.14 13.01
CA ALA A 88 8.08 -2.59 12.57
C ALA A 88 7.03 -2.70 13.69
N ARG A 89 7.45 -2.73 14.97
CA ARG A 89 6.55 -2.76 16.14
C ARG A 89 6.01 -1.38 16.52
N ILE A 90 6.57 -0.31 15.98
CA ILE A 90 6.13 1.06 16.24
C ILE A 90 4.80 1.30 15.49
N ASP A 91 3.77 1.74 16.21
CA ASP A 91 2.41 1.86 15.67
C ASP A 91 2.29 2.94 14.58
N ALA A 92 3.00 4.07 14.75
CA ALA A 92 3.01 5.15 13.77
C ALA A 92 3.63 4.74 12.41
N ILE A 93 4.40 3.65 12.40
CA ILE A 93 5.07 3.16 11.19
C ILE A 93 4.11 2.25 10.41
N ALA A 94 3.77 2.65 9.19
CA ALA A 94 2.91 1.92 8.28
C ALA A 94 3.68 0.96 7.37
N GLY A 95 4.96 1.22 7.11
CA GLY A 95 5.81 0.36 6.29
C GLY A 95 7.25 0.36 6.75
N VAL A 96 7.88 -0.83 6.72
CA VAL A 96 9.31 -1.02 6.94
C VAL A 96 9.84 -1.94 5.87
N ASN A 97 10.81 -1.47 5.13
CA ASN A 97 11.42 -2.19 4.02
C ASN A 97 12.94 -2.20 4.19
N ILE A 98 13.57 -3.34 3.92
CA ILE A 98 15.03 -3.45 3.81
C ILE A 98 15.39 -3.22 2.34
N ALA A 99 16.30 -2.29 2.09
CA ALA A 99 16.77 -1.92 0.76
C ALA A 99 18.20 -2.39 0.50
N VAL A 100 18.53 -2.59 -0.75
CA VAL A 100 19.90 -2.88 -1.17
C VAL A 100 20.76 -1.61 -1.09
N GLY A 101 21.89 -1.71 -0.41
CA GLY A 101 22.80 -0.58 -0.18
C GLY A 101 22.36 0.33 0.98
N SER A 102 23.06 1.42 1.20
CA SER A 102 22.82 2.36 2.31
C SER A 102 22.03 3.59 1.83
N PRO A 103 21.12 4.14 2.64
CA PRO A 103 20.59 3.65 3.91
C PRO A 103 19.87 2.29 3.76
N GLU A 104 19.98 1.41 4.77
CA GLU A 104 19.54 0.01 4.64
C GLU A 104 18.04 -0.16 4.87
N ILE A 105 17.41 0.73 5.64
CA ILE A 105 15.98 0.62 6.00
C ILE A 105 15.22 1.82 5.49
N LEU A 106 14.09 1.55 4.82
CA LEU A 106 13.16 2.55 4.32
C LEU A 106 11.84 2.40 5.09
N ILE A 107 11.42 3.49 5.74
CA ILE A 107 10.21 3.53 6.58
C ILE A 107 9.18 4.46 5.94
N TYR A 108 7.92 4.07 6.04
CA TYR A 108 6.77 4.90 5.76
C TYR A 108 5.93 5.05 7.04
N ALA A 109 5.72 6.28 7.49
CA ALA A 109 5.02 6.57 8.74
C ALA A 109 3.95 7.65 8.58
N PHE A 110 2.92 7.59 9.43
CA PHE A 110 1.87 8.60 9.53
C PHE A 110 1.80 9.13 10.95
N VAL A 111 1.89 10.44 11.10
CA VAL A 111 1.79 11.14 12.37
C VAL A 111 0.80 12.32 12.26
N GLU A 112 0.27 12.79 13.38
CA GLU A 112 -0.77 13.81 13.38
C GLU A 112 -0.23 15.24 13.19
N ASN A 113 1.01 15.49 13.65
CA ASN A 113 1.60 16.82 13.62
C ASN A 113 3.14 16.78 13.70
N ASN A 114 3.78 17.93 13.52
CA ASN A 114 5.23 18.05 13.54
C ASN A 114 5.88 17.64 14.87
N LEU A 115 5.19 17.82 16.00
CA LEU A 115 5.72 17.38 17.30
C LEU A 115 5.79 15.85 17.39
N GLN A 116 4.82 15.17 16.79
CA GLN A 116 4.85 13.71 16.70
C GLN A 116 5.93 13.23 15.70
N VAL A 117 6.21 13.97 14.60
CA VAL A 117 7.38 13.69 13.76
C VAL A 117 8.65 13.70 14.61
N LEU A 118 8.85 14.77 15.36
CA LEU A 118 10.02 14.91 16.24
C LEU A 118 10.09 13.80 17.29
N SER A 119 8.96 13.49 17.93
CA SER A 119 8.87 12.40 18.91
C SER A 119 9.21 11.04 18.31
N LEU A 120 8.66 10.72 17.13
CA LEU A 120 8.94 9.49 16.40
C LEU A 120 10.42 9.35 16.10
N LEU A 121 11.05 10.43 15.59
CA LEU A 121 12.48 10.41 15.24
C LEU A 121 13.38 10.28 16.46
N GLN A 122 13.11 11.04 17.56
CA GLN A 122 14.02 11.11 18.71
C GLN A 122 13.77 10.02 19.73
N HIS A 123 12.50 9.68 19.98
CA HIS A 123 12.13 8.86 21.13
C HIS A 123 11.74 7.42 20.75
N GLU A 124 11.39 7.18 19.50
CA GLU A 124 11.02 5.86 19.03
C GLU A 124 12.10 5.29 18.10
N ILE A 125 12.31 5.88 16.91
CA ILE A 125 13.30 5.37 15.93
C ILE A 125 14.74 5.55 16.44
N GLY A 126 15.09 6.76 16.92
CA GLY A 126 16.45 7.10 17.33
C GLY A 126 16.92 6.37 18.60
N ARG A 127 16.03 5.70 19.34
CA ARG A 127 16.38 4.88 20.49
C ARG A 127 16.54 3.40 20.16
N VAL A 128 16.25 2.99 18.94
CA VAL A 128 16.44 1.60 18.54
C VAL A 128 17.94 1.33 18.41
N PRO A 129 18.48 0.35 19.16
CA PRO A 129 19.89 -0.01 19.05
C PRO A 129 20.27 -0.35 17.61
N GLY A 130 21.39 0.22 17.15
CA GLY A 130 21.87 0.03 15.78
C GLY A 130 21.44 1.11 14.78
N VAL A 131 20.51 1.99 15.12
CA VAL A 131 20.18 3.17 14.31
C VAL A 131 21.33 4.18 14.43
N ASP A 132 21.97 4.52 13.31
CA ASP A 132 23.11 5.44 13.25
C ASP A 132 22.71 6.82 12.69
N ARG A 133 22.01 6.82 11.55
CA ARG A 133 21.55 8.05 10.87
C ARG A 133 20.10 7.92 10.46
N ILE A 134 19.38 9.02 10.59
CA ILE A 134 17.99 9.15 10.15
C ILE A 134 17.90 10.32 9.19
N GLU A 135 17.34 10.11 8.00
CA GLU A 135 16.96 11.15 7.06
C GLU A 135 15.45 11.07 6.86
N VAL A 136 14.76 12.22 6.96
CA VAL A 136 13.30 12.28 6.84
C VAL A 136 12.89 13.18 5.69
N HIS A 137 11.95 12.69 4.89
CA HIS A 137 11.25 13.43 3.84
C HIS A 137 9.77 13.48 4.19
N ILE A 138 9.21 14.68 4.28
CA ILE A 138 7.79 14.89 4.54
C ILE A 138 7.05 14.90 3.20
N ALA A 139 5.99 14.11 3.07
CA ALA A 139 5.10 14.19 1.93
C ALA A 139 4.34 15.52 1.97
N LEU A 140 4.45 16.30 0.90
CA LEU A 140 3.79 17.60 0.76
C LEU A 140 2.48 17.46 -0.01
N ASP A 141 2.43 16.54 -0.99
CA ASP A 141 1.26 16.29 -1.83
C ASP A 141 1.30 14.85 -2.36
N ILE A 142 0.31 14.05 -2.03
CA ILE A 142 0.19 12.65 -2.48
C ILE A 142 -0.77 12.61 -3.66
N ARG A 143 -0.23 12.49 -4.88
CA ARG A 143 -1.02 12.44 -6.13
C ARG A 143 -1.67 11.09 -6.36
N THR A 144 -0.94 10.02 -6.14
CA THR A 144 -1.46 8.67 -6.24
C THR A 144 -0.91 7.82 -5.13
N TYR A 145 -1.76 6.95 -4.62
CA TYR A 145 -1.41 5.83 -3.77
C TYR A 145 -2.32 4.66 -4.15
N ARG A 146 -1.79 3.77 -5.00
CA ARG A 146 -2.49 2.57 -5.46
C ARG A 146 -1.95 1.38 -4.68
N SER A 147 -2.75 0.82 -3.81
CA SER A 147 -2.39 -0.37 -3.05
C SER A 147 -3.10 -1.60 -3.64
N ASP A 148 -2.91 -1.83 -4.95
CA ASP A 148 -3.48 -2.99 -5.62
C ASP A 148 -2.57 -4.22 -5.52
N TYR A 149 -1.33 -4.02 -5.11
CA TYR A 149 -0.31 -5.05 -4.90
C TYR A 149 0.39 -4.87 -3.55
N GLY A 150 0.79 -5.97 -2.95
CA GLY A 150 1.53 -5.97 -1.70
C GLY A 150 2.12 -7.34 -1.40
N ASP A 151 2.90 -7.44 -0.34
CA ASP A 151 3.27 -8.69 0.27
C ASP A 151 2.16 -9.09 1.26
N LEU A 152 1.31 -10.03 0.86
CA LEU A 152 0.20 -10.47 1.69
C LEU A 152 0.65 -11.28 2.90
N ALA A 153 1.89 -11.76 2.93
CA ALA A 153 2.45 -12.49 4.07
C ALA A 153 2.90 -11.53 5.18
N SER A 154 3.45 -10.35 4.81
CA SER A 154 3.94 -9.34 5.74
C SER A 154 3.01 -8.13 5.89
N GLY A 155 1.96 -8.05 5.07
CA GLY A 155 1.00 -6.94 5.10
C GLY A 155 0.25 -6.85 6.44
N ALA A 156 0.37 -5.71 7.13
CA ALA A 156 -0.36 -5.42 8.34
C ALA A 156 -1.75 -4.82 8.03
N VAL A 157 -2.73 -5.11 8.89
CA VAL A 157 -4.05 -4.49 8.88
C VAL A 157 -4.09 -3.40 9.96
N GLY A 158 -4.80 -2.31 9.74
CA GLY A 158 -4.96 -1.24 10.71
C GLY A 158 -5.67 -1.71 11.98
N ALA A 159 -5.28 -1.14 13.13
CA ALA A 159 -5.98 -1.38 14.37
C ALA A 159 -7.41 -0.83 14.31
N ALA A 160 -8.34 -1.49 14.99
CA ALA A 160 -9.68 -0.96 15.21
C ALA A 160 -9.60 0.21 16.21
N GLY A 161 -10.30 1.32 15.92
CA GLY A 161 -10.56 2.36 16.90
C GLY A 161 -11.75 2.00 17.80
N ASP A 162 -12.05 2.90 18.74
CA ASP A 162 -13.15 2.70 19.70
C ASP A 162 -14.53 3.00 19.10
N ASP A 163 -14.59 3.69 17.95
CA ASP A 163 -15.86 3.99 17.28
C ASP A 163 -16.42 2.76 16.55
N VAL A 164 -17.73 2.70 16.46
CA VAL A 164 -18.46 1.62 15.76
C VAL A 164 -18.05 1.49 14.30
N ASP A 165 -17.80 2.63 13.62
CA ASP A 165 -17.34 2.61 12.22
C ASP A 165 -15.96 1.97 12.10
N ASP A 166 -15.05 2.27 13.03
CA ASP A 166 -13.73 1.64 13.07
C ASP A 166 -13.80 0.13 13.31
N ARG A 167 -14.71 -0.32 14.16
CA ARG A 167 -14.95 -1.75 14.38
C ARG A 167 -15.52 -2.45 13.14
N ILE A 168 -16.45 -1.79 12.41
CA ILE A 168 -16.94 -2.29 11.13
C ILE A 168 -15.81 -2.37 10.12
N ILE A 169 -14.99 -1.32 10.01
CA ILE A 169 -13.86 -1.28 9.08
C ILE A 169 -12.85 -2.38 9.40
N ALA A 170 -12.52 -2.61 10.67
CA ALA A 170 -11.60 -3.66 11.10
C ALA A 170 -12.07 -5.06 10.64
N LEU A 171 -13.36 -5.37 10.78
CA LEU A 171 -13.92 -6.63 10.30
C LEU A 171 -13.86 -6.75 8.78
N LEU A 172 -14.07 -5.64 8.06
CA LEU A 172 -13.96 -5.61 6.60
C LEU A 172 -12.50 -5.59 6.10
N GLN A 173 -11.55 -5.16 6.92
CA GLN A 173 -10.11 -5.28 6.65
C GLN A 173 -9.63 -6.72 6.78
N ASP A 174 -10.25 -7.50 7.67
CA ASP A 174 -10.01 -8.94 7.78
C ASP A 174 -10.59 -9.69 6.57
N ASP A 175 -11.87 -9.48 6.29
CA ASP A 175 -12.56 -10.01 5.09
C ASP A 175 -13.59 -9.01 4.57
N GLY A 176 -13.28 -8.37 3.45
CA GLY A 176 -14.15 -7.38 2.80
C GLY A 176 -15.44 -7.97 2.22
N ARG A 177 -15.55 -9.29 2.11
CA ARG A 177 -16.76 -9.99 1.60
C ARG A 177 -17.69 -10.47 2.72
N GLN A 178 -17.37 -10.25 3.99
CA GLN A 178 -18.28 -10.57 5.09
C GLN A 178 -19.66 -9.96 4.87
N SER A 179 -20.70 -10.76 5.14
CA SER A 179 -22.07 -10.27 5.03
C SER A 179 -22.40 -9.27 6.15
N THR A 180 -23.31 -8.34 5.87
CA THR A 180 -23.80 -7.38 6.87
C THR A 180 -24.36 -8.09 8.12
N ARG A 181 -24.97 -9.29 7.93
CA ARG A 181 -25.51 -10.09 9.05
C ARG A 181 -24.39 -10.65 9.95
N GLU A 182 -23.29 -11.12 9.35
CA GLU A 182 -22.12 -11.62 10.11
C GLU A 182 -21.47 -10.50 10.91
N ILE A 183 -21.25 -9.33 10.28
CA ILE A 183 -20.71 -8.14 10.95
C ILE A 183 -21.63 -7.74 12.12
N ALA A 184 -22.94 -7.67 11.88
CA ALA A 184 -23.94 -7.33 12.89
C ALA A 184 -23.90 -8.29 14.08
N ARG A 185 -23.77 -9.60 13.84
CA ARG A 185 -23.63 -10.61 14.87
C ARG A 185 -22.35 -10.45 15.67
N LYS A 186 -21.20 -10.17 15.02
CA LYS A 186 -19.91 -9.96 15.69
C LYS A 186 -19.88 -8.70 16.53
N LEU A 187 -20.61 -7.66 16.14
CA LEU A 187 -20.68 -6.38 16.83
C LEU A 187 -21.85 -6.26 17.81
N GLU A 188 -22.72 -7.30 17.88
CA GLU A 188 -23.94 -7.32 18.70
C GLU A 188 -24.87 -6.13 18.38
N MET A 189 -25.04 -5.83 17.10
CA MET A 189 -25.79 -4.69 16.59
C MET A 189 -26.89 -5.13 15.60
N PRO A 190 -27.95 -4.31 15.41
CA PRO A 190 -28.93 -4.56 14.36
C PRO A 190 -28.30 -4.54 12.96
N ALA A 191 -28.65 -5.49 12.10
CA ALA A 191 -28.13 -5.58 10.74
C ALA A 191 -28.50 -4.36 9.86
N SER A 192 -29.62 -3.69 10.16
CA SER A 192 -30.01 -2.41 9.52
C SER A 192 -29.00 -1.30 9.81
N THR A 193 -28.59 -1.15 11.06
CA THR A 193 -27.59 -0.14 11.49
C THR A 193 -26.24 -0.37 10.84
N VAL A 194 -25.77 -1.63 10.81
CA VAL A 194 -24.51 -1.97 10.14
C VAL A 194 -24.59 -1.67 8.63
N ARG A 195 -25.71 -2.00 7.99
CA ARG A 195 -25.93 -1.71 6.55
C ARG A 195 -25.87 -0.22 6.26
N GLU A 196 -26.56 0.58 7.05
CA GLU A 196 -26.62 2.04 6.88
C GLU A 196 -25.22 2.67 7.06
N ARG A 197 -24.48 2.25 8.09
CA ARG A 197 -23.10 2.72 8.34
C ARG A 197 -22.16 2.33 7.20
N MET A 198 -22.21 1.06 6.74
CA MET A 198 -21.41 0.61 5.60
C MET A 198 -21.73 1.39 4.32
N GLN A 199 -23.00 1.65 4.03
CA GLN A 199 -23.39 2.46 2.88
C GLN A 199 -22.82 3.88 2.99
N ARG A 200 -22.92 4.50 4.16
CA ARG A 200 -22.34 5.83 4.40
C ARG A 200 -20.82 5.84 4.17
N LEU A 201 -20.08 4.88 4.74
CA LEU A 201 -18.63 4.77 4.59
C LEU A 201 -18.20 4.62 3.12
N LEU A 202 -18.94 3.85 2.33
CA LEU A 202 -18.68 3.68 0.90
C LEU A 202 -19.07 4.92 0.09
N GLN A 203 -20.25 5.51 0.33
CA GLN A 203 -20.75 6.69 -0.39
C GLN A 203 -19.89 7.93 -0.13
N THR A 204 -19.43 8.08 1.11
CA THR A 204 -18.52 9.18 1.47
C THR A 204 -17.07 8.90 1.06
N GLN A 205 -16.79 7.80 0.40
CA GLN A 205 -15.42 7.38 0.05
C GLN A 205 -14.47 7.33 1.26
N ALA A 206 -14.98 7.10 2.47
CA ALA A 206 -14.14 6.89 3.64
C ALA A 206 -13.36 5.58 3.55
N ILE A 207 -13.99 4.59 2.90
CA ILE A 207 -13.36 3.32 2.55
C ILE A 207 -13.70 2.92 1.12
N ARG A 208 -12.87 2.06 0.54
CA ARG A 208 -13.14 1.25 -0.64
C ARG A 208 -13.02 -0.23 -0.26
N ILE A 209 -13.87 -1.09 -0.78
CA ILE A 209 -13.68 -2.55 -0.69
C ILE A 209 -13.10 -2.99 -2.02
N GLY A 210 -11.85 -3.39 -2.01
CA GLY A 210 -11.09 -3.74 -3.19
C GLY A 210 -10.29 -5.02 -3.03
N VAL A 211 -9.62 -5.43 -4.10
CA VAL A 211 -8.70 -6.57 -4.14
C VAL A 211 -7.28 -6.07 -4.01
N ILE A 212 -6.52 -6.72 -3.13
CA ILE A 212 -5.07 -6.64 -3.11
C ILE A 212 -4.51 -7.98 -3.54
N CYS A 213 -3.57 -7.95 -4.47
CA CYS A 213 -2.88 -9.13 -4.97
C CYS A 213 -1.49 -9.23 -4.39
N ASP A 214 -1.02 -10.46 -4.16
CA ASP A 214 0.41 -10.68 -3.90
C ASP A 214 1.22 -10.25 -5.14
N ALA A 215 2.19 -9.36 -4.92
CA ALA A 215 2.97 -8.77 -6.01
C ALA A 215 3.75 -9.83 -6.79
N ARG A 216 4.33 -10.81 -6.09
CA ARG A 216 5.13 -11.88 -6.71
C ARG A 216 4.25 -12.85 -7.48
N ALA A 217 3.10 -13.23 -6.94
CA ALA A 217 2.12 -14.05 -7.65
C ALA A 217 1.64 -13.39 -8.95
N MET A 218 1.60 -12.05 -8.99
CA MET A 218 1.26 -11.28 -10.19
C MET A 218 2.44 -11.01 -11.12
N GLY A 219 3.63 -11.56 -10.80
CA GLY A 219 4.83 -11.44 -11.62
C GLY A 219 5.64 -10.16 -11.41
N LEU A 220 5.41 -9.44 -10.31
CA LEU A 220 6.24 -8.31 -9.89
C LEU A 220 7.30 -8.82 -8.91
N GLU A 221 8.48 -9.18 -9.42
CA GLU A 221 9.55 -9.80 -8.62
C GLU A 221 10.37 -8.77 -7.85
N LEU A 222 10.43 -7.53 -8.35
CA LEU A 222 11.20 -6.44 -7.78
C LEU A 222 10.25 -5.37 -7.23
N ALA A 223 10.42 -5.04 -5.95
CA ALA A 223 9.83 -3.87 -5.33
C ALA A 223 10.86 -2.73 -5.34
N CYS A 224 10.47 -1.56 -5.81
CA CYS A 224 11.38 -0.44 -6.00
C CYS A 224 10.75 0.85 -5.52
N CYS A 225 11.57 1.76 -5.01
CA CYS A 225 11.20 3.17 -4.91
C CYS A 225 12.25 4.04 -5.59
N ALA A 226 11.87 5.25 -5.96
CA ALA A 226 12.80 6.23 -6.47
C ALA A 226 12.56 7.59 -5.83
N TYR A 227 13.66 8.25 -5.51
CA TYR A 227 13.74 9.64 -5.13
C TYR A 227 14.19 10.44 -6.36
N ILE A 228 13.41 11.43 -6.72
CA ILE A 228 13.57 12.17 -7.97
C ILE A 228 13.74 13.64 -7.64
N SER A 229 14.73 14.27 -8.26
CA SER A 229 14.92 15.73 -8.23
C SER A 229 14.57 16.28 -9.59
N VAL A 230 13.66 17.25 -9.62
CA VAL A 230 13.29 18.02 -10.81
C VAL A 230 13.44 19.51 -10.52
N GLU A 231 13.53 20.34 -11.58
CA GLU A 231 13.50 21.79 -11.45
C GLU A 231 12.27 22.25 -10.69
N ALA A 232 12.43 23.18 -9.74
CA ALA A 232 11.34 23.63 -8.86
C ALA A 232 10.09 24.11 -9.63
N ALA A 233 10.28 24.79 -10.75
CA ALA A 233 9.19 25.26 -11.62
C ALA A 233 8.45 24.13 -12.35
N GLN A 234 9.02 22.92 -12.41
CA GLN A 234 8.48 21.77 -13.13
C GLN A 234 7.88 20.69 -12.21
N ILE A 235 7.91 20.88 -10.90
CA ILE A 235 7.40 19.87 -9.92
C ILE A 235 5.98 19.46 -10.25
N GLU A 236 5.07 20.41 -10.48
CA GLU A 236 3.66 20.13 -10.78
C GLU A 236 3.50 19.35 -12.09
N ALA A 237 4.20 19.75 -13.15
CA ALA A 237 4.16 19.07 -14.45
C ALA A 237 4.73 17.64 -14.34
N ALA A 238 5.82 17.45 -13.59
CA ALA A 238 6.42 16.15 -13.33
C ALA A 238 5.48 15.24 -12.52
N LEU A 239 4.85 15.75 -11.47
CA LEU A 239 3.87 15.01 -10.67
C LEU A 239 2.67 14.55 -11.52
N GLN A 240 2.13 15.45 -12.37
CA GLN A 240 1.03 15.11 -13.28
C GLN A 240 1.44 14.06 -14.32
N HIS A 241 2.66 14.17 -14.86
CA HIS A 241 3.21 13.19 -15.79
C HIS A 241 3.31 11.81 -15.14
N LEU A 242 3.98 11.71 -13.99
CA LEU A 242 4.21 10.46 -13.27
C LEU A 242 2.91 9.83 -12.75
N ALA A 243 1.96 10.62 -12.26
CA ALA A 243 0.69 10.12 -11.74
C ALA A 243 -0.20 9.45 -12.79
N ARG A 244 -0.03 9.79 -14.07
CA ARG A 244 -0.76 9.14 -15.18
C ARG A 244 -0.25 7.75 -15.52
N LEU A 245 0.96 7.41 -15.06
CA LEU A 245 1.59 6.11 -15.35
C LEU A 245 0.98 5.02 -14.46
N GLY A 246 0.26 4.08 -15.06
CA GLY A 246 -0.42 3.00 -14.34
C GLY A 246 0.52 2.04 -13.60
N GLU A 247 1.80 2.02 -13.97
CA GLU A 247 2.83 1.16 -13.37
C GLU A 247 3.35 1.70 -12.03
N LEU A 248 3.14 3.01 -11.73
CA LEU A 248 3.56 3.61 -10.48
C LEU A 248 2.48 3.46 -9.41
N GLY A 249 2.82 2.77 -8.32
CA GLY A 249 1.90 2.53 -7.20
C GLY A 249 1.70 3.77 -6.33
N GLN A 250 2.75 4.57 -6.15
CA GLN A 250 2.70 5.83 -5.41
C GLN A 250 3.49 6.91 -6.12
N VAL A 251 2.93 8.12 -6.14
CA VAL A 251 3.60 9.34 -6.62
C VAL A 251 3.26 10.46 -5.66
N CYS A 252 4.27 11.09 -5.08
CA CYS A 252 4.06 12.22 -4.18
C CYS A 252 5.21 13.24 -4.26
N SER A 253 4.89 14.49 -3.97
CA SER A 253 5.88 15.52 -3.69
C SER A 253 6.39 15.35 -2.27
N ILE A 254 7.70 15.51 -2.07
CA ILE A 254 8.37 15.38 -0.77
C ILE A 254 9.28 16.57 -0.50
N SER A 255 9.56 16.81 0.80
CA SER A 255 10.55 17.79 1.24
C SER A 255 11.98 17.25 1.12
N GLY A 256 12.96 18.15 0.99
CA GLY A 256 14.39 17.82 1.05
C GLY A 256 15.12 17.95 -0.29
N ARG A 257 16.25 17.24 -0.43
CA ARG A 257 17.08 17.27 -1.64
C ARG A 257 16.32 16.77 -2.88
N TYR A 258 15.55 15.72 -2.71
CA TYR A 258 14.62 15.20 -3.73
C TYR A 258 13.26 15.82 -3.48
N ASN A 259 12.52 16.12 -4.54
CA ASN A 259 11.22 16.77 -4.44
C ASN A 259 10.05 15.88 -4.91
N ILE A 260 10.34 14.69 -5.42
CA ILE A 260 9.34 13.68 -5.77
C ILE A 260 9.80 12.31 -5.28
N PHE A 261 8.86 11.53 -4.74
CA PHE A 261 9.00 10.12 -4.39
C PHE A 261 8.02 9.29 -5.18
N VAL A 262 8.49 8.14 -5.68
CA VAL A 262 7.65 7.13 -6.33
C VAL A 262 7.91 5.74 -5.77
N LEU A 263 6.84 4.91 -5.70
CA LEU A 263 6.92 3.49 -5.36
C LEU A 263 6.35 2.69 -6.53
N PHE A 264 7.03 1.63 -6.95
CA PHE A 264 6.62 0.81 -8.07
C PHE A 264 7.16 -0.62 -8.00
N GLY A 265 6.53 -1.51 -8.76
CA GLY A 265 7.02 -2.87 -8.96
C GLY A 265 7.61 -3.08 -10.35
N ALA A 266 8.59 -3.96 -10.47
CA ALA A 266 9.10 -4.39 -11.76
C ALA A 266 9.12 -5.93 -11.85
N ARG A 267 8.95 -6.45 -13.08
CA ARG A 267 8.89 -7.90 -13.32
C ARG A 267 10.28 -8.55 -13.21
N HIS A 268 11.28 -7.87 -13.73
CA HIS A 268 12.68 -8.27 -13.76
C HIS A 268 13.56 -7.04 -14.00
N MET A 269 14.88 -7.20 -13.97
CA MET A 269 15.83 -6.10 -14.06
C MET A 269 15.68 -5.27 -15.36
N ASP A 270 15.49 -5.90 -16.51
CA ASP A 270 15.31 -5.17 -17.77
C ASP A 270 14.01 -4.32 -17.76
N HIS A 271 12.96 -4.83 -17.13
CA HIS A 271 11.73 -4.06 -16.94
C HIS A 271 11.96 -2.87 -16.01
N LEU A 272 12.72 -3.04 -14.92
CA LEU A 272 13.13 -1.93 -14.04
C LEU A 272 13.87 -0.85 -14.83
N VAL A 273 14.88 -1.24 -15.61
CA VAL A 273 15.64 -0.30 -16.44
C VAL A 273 14.74 0.43 -17.44
N LYS A 274 13.78 -0.28 -18.05
CA LYS A 274 12.79 0.33 -18.94
C LYS A 274 11.94 1.37 -18.22
N VAL A 275 11.38 1.04 -17.04
CA VAL A 275 10.57 1.98 -16.24
C VAL A 275 11.38 3.23 -15.91
N VAL A 276 12.61 3.08 -15.45
CA VAL A 276 13.49 4.21 -15.12
C VAL A 276 13.70 5.10 -16.34
N LYS A 277 14.19 4.54 -17.47
CA LYS A 277 14.56 5.30 -18.67
C LYS A 277 13.36 5.91 -19.41
N SER A 278 12.24 5.16 -19.49
CA SER A 278 11.10 5.59 -20.31
C SER A 278 10.06 6.38 -19.53
N HIS A 279 10.08 6.35 -18.19
CA HIS A 279 9.06 6.97 -17.37
C HIS A 279 9.64 7.96 -16.36
N LEU A 280 10.67 7.56 -15.59
CA LEU A 280 11.20 8.43 -14.55
C LEU A 280 12.14 9.50 -15.14
N GLU A 281 13.08 9.11 -15.98
CA GLU A 281 14.05 10.04 -16.59
C GLU A 281 13.42 10.98 -17.63
N THR A 282 12.22 10.70 -18.10
CA THR A 282 11.47 11.54 -19.06
C THR A 282 10.53 12.54 -18.38
N ALA A 283 10.49 12.56 -17.05
CA ALA A 283 9.66 13.53 -16.33
C ALA A 283 10.12 14.97 -16.60
N PRO A 284 9.19 15.93 -16.74
CA PRO A 284 9.52 17.33 -16.98
C PRO A 284 10.50 17.89 -15.94
N GLY A 285 11.52 18.60 -16.39
CA GLY A 285 12.51 19.24 -15.52
C GLY A 285 13.45 18.27 -14.78
N MET A 286 13.58 17.03 -15.24
CA MET A 286 14.40 15.99 -14.62
C MET A 286 15.86 16.45 -14.40
N ILE A 287 16.34 16.28 -13.17
CA ILE A 287 17.74 16.54 -12.76
C ILE A 287 18.43 15.25 -12.35
N GLU A 288 17.82 14.48 -11.43
CA GLU A 288 18.43 13.28 -10.84
C GLU A 288 17.35 12.26 -10.47
N VAL A 289 17.64 10.99 -10.68
CA VAL A 289 16.83 9.84 -10.18
C VAL A 289 17.72 8.93 -9.36
N ARG A 290 17.35 8.67 -8.10
CA ARG A 290 17.97 7.67 -7.24
C ARG A 290 16.99 6.52 -7.00
N VAL A 291 17.23 5.38 -7.64
CA VAL A 291 16.40 4.17 -7.47
C VAL A 291 16.90 3.36 -6.28
N ARG A 292 15.97 2.85 -5.49
CA ARG A 292 16.22 1.94 -4.38
C ARG A 292 15.50 0.61 -4.63
N LEU A 293 16.25 -0.47 -4.59
CA LEU A 293 15.71 -1.82 -4.70
C LEU A 293 15.38 -2.34 -3.30
N ILE A 294 14.15 -2.75 -3.09
CA ILE A 294 13.67 -3.31 -1.83
C ILE A 294 13.91 -4.82 -1.87
N SER A 295 14.76 -5.32 -0.97
CA SER A 295 15.07 -6.75 -0.85
C SER A 295 14.05 -7.50 -0.01
N THR A 296 13.53 -6.84 1.05
CA THR A 296 12.60 -7.45 2.00
C THR A 296 11.55 -6.43 2.45
N VAL A 297 10.30 -6.82 2.43
CA VAL A 297 9.19 -6.08 3.04
C VAL A 297 8.95 -6.68 4.42
N VAL A 298 9.24 -5.91 5.48
CA VAL A 298 9.07 -6.35 6.88
C VAL A 298 7.68 -6.00 7.41
N LYS A 299 7.19 -4.81 7.06
CA LYS A 299 5.83 -4.33 7.38
C LYS A 299 5.28 -3.55 6.20
N HIS A 300 4.02 -3.82 5.84
CA HIS A 300 3.30 -3.04 4.84
C HIS A 300 1.81 -2.94 5.20
N ARG A 301 1.30 -1.73 5.33
CA ARG A 301 -0.12 -1.44 5.55
C ARG A 301 -0.85 -1.50 4.20
N ILE A 302 -1.49 -2.65 3.94
CA ILE A 302 -2.27 -2.89 2.71
C ILE A 302 -3.70 -2.33 2.77
N ASP A 303 -4.11 -1.84 3.92
CA ASP A 303 -5.45 -1.31 4.20
C ASP A 303 -5.61 0.20 3.91
N LEU A 304 -4.62 0.83 3.28
CA LEU A 304 -4.62 2.25 2.90
C LEU A 304 -4.67 2.42 1.39
N ILE A 305 -5.40 3.43 0.90
CA ILE A 305 -5.50 3.79 -0.52
C ILE A 305 -5.83 5.27 -0.70
N SER A 306 -5.41 5.86 -1.82
CA SER A 306 -5.95 7.15 -2.29
C SER A 306 -7.15 6.89 -3.20
N ILE A 307 -8.31 7.38 -2.82
CA ILE A 307 -9.54 7.35 -3.63
C ILE A 307 -9.72 8.76 -4.18
N VAL A 308 -9.54 8.91 -5.48
CA VAL A 308 -9.71 10.18 -6.21
C VAL A 308 -11.11 10.23 -6.81
#